data_4782192eb1bfbfefdf99be14228113e3
#
_entry.id   4782192eb1bfbfefdf99be14228113e3
#
_cell.length_a   1.000
_cell.length_b   1.000
_cell.length_c   1.000
_cell.angle_alpha   90.00
_cell.angle_beta   90.00
_cell.angle_gamma   90.00
#
_symmetry.space_group_name_H-M   'P 1'
#
loop_
_entity.id
_entity.type
_entity.pdbx_description
1 polymer ?
#
loop_
_entity_poly.entity_id
_entity_poly.type
_entity_poly.pdbx_seq_one_letter_code
_entity_poly.pdbx_strand_id
1 'polypeptide(L)'
;MKTKFLMAISSFIVCSFLNAMGTWIFNNRSHGELEWSTIQTENFDVHYHNDIRDIAVRGASMAEQIRPVLMKQMGLTDLPRLDIAFTAEDEVLNGFAVPANYTIIWVDQNDAALWNGDEKWLRTVLAHELQHLVFFNTVKGPKWLPSTMHNLVSGVPAWVVEGLAEYYTEKWRPFRYDISHKGHVINNTVHKIPDPHNDGFSKSLYLADRFGDSTITKILNYRNKAGLLFFGNSFKKHTGIKLKQFNEDWRRQMNTFYFGQRAQKE
;
A
#
# COMPACT_ATOMS: atom_id res chain seq x y z
N MET A 1 29.76 25.98 6.18
CA MET A 1 28.53 25.91 6.98
C MET A 1 27.36 25.26 6.26
N LYS A 2 27.05 25.66 5.02
CA LYS A 2 25.92 25.10 4.22
C LYS A 2 25.98 23.58 3.99
N THR A 3 27.17 23.04 3.69
CA THR A 3 27.36 21.61 3.42
C THR A 3 27.13 20.72 4.66
N LYS A 4 27.59 21.16 5.85
CA LYS A 4 27.37 20.45 7.11
C LYS A 4 25.90 20.48 7.53
N PHE A 5 25.19 21.56 7.23
CA PHE A 5 23.76 21.70 7.49
C PHE A 5 22.93 20.80 6.56
N LEU A 6 23.28 20.71 5.28
CA LEU A 6 22.65 19.78 4.34
C LEU A 6 22.90 18.30 4.71
N MET A 7 24.10 17.95 5.14
CA MET A 7 24.40 16.61 5.63
C MET A 7 23.60 16.26 6.90
N ALA A 8 23.45 17.20 7.84
CA ALA A 8 22.66 17.00 9.04
C ALA A 8 21.18 16.81 8.74
N ILE A 9 20.61 17.59 7.80
CA ILE A 9 19.22 17.43 7.35
C ILE A 9 19.03 16.09 6.65
N SER A 10 19.95 15.73 5.76
CA SER A 10 19.91 14.44 5.06
C SER A 10 19.98 13.26 6.03
N SER A 11 20.87 13.31 7.03
CA SER A 11 20.98 12.29 8.07
C SER A 11 19.73 12.23 8.95
N PHE A 12 19.15 13.37 9.31
CA PHE A 12 17.91 13.42 10.11
C PHE A 12 16.71 12.87 9.33
N ILE A 13 16.59 13.18 8.05
CA ILE A 13 15.56 12.63 7.18
C ILE A 13 15.72 11.11 7.06
N VAL A 14 16.93 10.61 6.81
CA VAL A 14 17.20 9.16 6.74
C VAL A 14 16.89 8.47 8.06
N CYS A 15 17.33 9.02 9.22
CA CYS A 15 17.01 8.46 10.53
C CYS A 15 15.52 8.49 10.86
N SER A 16 14.78 9.54 10.46
CA SER A 16 13.33 9.61 10.66
C SER A 16 12.58 8.58 9.83
N PHE A 17 13.06 8.29 8.62
CA PHE A 17 12.50 7.23 7.77
C PHE A 17 12.77 5.83 8.32
N LEU A 18 13.97 5.59 8.84
CA LEU A 18 14.31 4.32 9.48
C LEU A 18 13.38 4.02 10.67
N ASN A 19 12.98 5.02 11.43
CA ASN A 19 12.02 4.86 12.53
C ASN A 19 10.56 4.68 12.06
N ALA A 20 10.20 5.16 10.87
CA ALA A 20 8.86 4.99 10.31
C ALA A 20 8.62 3.60 9.69
N MET A 21 9.69 2.87 9.37
CA MET A 21 9.64 1.55 8.74
C MET A 21 9.57 0.38 9.73
N GLY A 22 9.02 0.57 10.91
CA GLY A 22 8.86 -0.49 11.91
C GLY A 22 10.16 -1.21 12.33
N THR A 23 10.37 -1.37 13.62
CA THR A 23 11.62 -1.94 14.17
C THR A 23 11.90 -3.39 13.75
N TRP A 24 10.89 -4.12 13.34
CA TRP A 24 10.99 -5.53 12.96
C TRP A 24 11.66 -5.76 11.60
N ILE A 25 11.60 -4.82 10.66
CA ILE A 25 12.31 -4.87 9.37
C ILE A 25 13.83 -4.79 9.58
N PHE A 26 14.24 -4.20 10.68
CA PHE A 26 15.65 -4.01 11.04
C PHE A 26 16.14 -4.99 12.10
N ASN A 27 15.42 -6.07 12.38
CA ASN A 27 15.85 -7.09 13.33
C ASN A 27 17.15 -7.80 12.91
N ASN A 28 17.76 -7.39 11.82
CA ASN A 28 19.02 -7.89 11.29
C ASN A 28 19.08 -9.42 11.15
N ARG A 29 17.92 -10.07 11.06
CA ARG A 29 17.84 -11.48 10.79
C ARG A 29 17.96 -11.68 9.29
N SER A 30 19.16 -11.82 8.82
CA SER A 30 19.45 -12.08 7.41
C SER A 30 19.23 -13.55 7.03
N HIS A 31 19.01 -14.41 8.03
CA HIS A 31 18.86 -15.87 7.84
C HIS A 31 19.90 -16.44 6.87
N GLY A 32 21.16 -16.05 7.11
CA GLY A 32 22.29 -16.51 6.29
C GLY A 32 22.56 -18.01 6.37
N GLU A 33 21.89 -18.70 7.33
CA GLU A 33 21.88 -20.16 7.50
C GLU A 33 20.95 -20.86 6.51
N LEU A 34 20.02 -20.13 5.87
CA LEU A 34 19.08 -20.72 4.93
C LEU A 34 19.68 -20.86 3.54
N GLU A 35 19.33 -21.94 2.86
CA GLU A 35 19.64 -22.15 1.44
C GLU A 35 18.57 -21.47 0.58
N TRP A 36 18.92 -20.33 0.00
CA TRP A 36 18.04 -19.56 -0.86
C TRP A 36 18.11 -20.03 -2.31
N SER A 37 16.95 -20.11 -2.95
CA SER A 37 16.76 -20.40 -4.37
C SER A 37 15.92 -19.32 -5.03
N THR A 38 15.96 -19.27 -6.37
CA THR A 38 15.17 -18.29 -7.14
C THR A 38 14.41 -18.99 -8.27
N ILE A 39 13.12 -18.70 -8.36
CA ILE A 39 12.27 -19.02 -9.49
C ILE A 39 12.20 -17.79 -10.38
N GLN A 40 12.60 -17.92 -11.64
CA GLN A 40 12.44 -16.85 -12.62
C GLN A 40 11.17 -17.08 -13.43
N THR A 41 10.30 -16.09 -13.47
CA THR A 41 9.12 -16.05 -14.34
C THR A 41 9.29 -15.00 -15.43
N GLU A 42 8.27 -14.68 -16.18
CA GLU A 42 8.33 -13.63 -17.21
C GLU A 42 8.61 -12.25 -16.59
N ASN A 43 7.98 -11.93 -15.46
CA ASN A 43 8.00 -10.60 -14.87
C ASN A 43 8.57 -10.52 -13.44
N PHE A 44 8.92 -11.68 -12.85
CA PHE A 44 9.38 -11.74 -11.46
C PHE A 44 10.62 -12.61 -11.29
N ASP A 45 11.47 -12.22 -10.32
CA ASP A 45 12.44 -13.07 -9.66
C ASP A 45 11.92 -13.38 -8.25
N VAL A 46 11.57 -14.65 -8.02
CA VAL A 46 10.92 -15.09 -6.77
C VAL A 46 11.93 -15.87 -5.95
N HIS A 47 12.39 -15.24 -4.86
CA HIS A 47 13.37 -15.79 -3.93
C HIS A 47 12.69 -16.51 -2.79
N TYR A 48 13.20 -17.67 -2.40
CA TYR A 48 12.63 -18.48 -1.33
C TYR A 48 13.70 -19.40 -0.74
N HIS A 49 13.52 -19.83 0.48
CA HIS A 49 14.30 -20.95 1.03
C HIS A 49 13.59 -22.29 0.75
N ASN A 50 14.37 -23.37 0.70
CA ASN A 50 13.92 -24.64 0.11
C ASN A 50 12.65 -25.25 0.76
N ASP A 51 12.43 -25.02 2.05
CA ASP A 51 11.30 -25.62 2.79
C ASP A 51 9.93 -25.08 2.35
N ILE A 52 9.89 -23.92 1.69
CA ILE A 52 8.63 -23.28 1.23
C ILE A 52 8.53 -23.16 -0.30
N ARG A 53 9.23 -24.05 -1.02
CA ARG A 53 9.27 -24.01 -2.49
C ARG A 53 7.88 -24.08 -3.12
N ASP A 54 6.98 -24.88 -2.61
CA ASP A 54 5.62 -25.05 -3.12
C ASP A 54 4.80 -23.76 -2.95
N ILE A 55 4.94 -23.06 -1.82
CA ILE A 55 4.32 -21.75 -1.59
C ILE A 55 4.89 -20.73 -2.58
N ALA A 56 6.21 -20.71 -2.80
CA ALA A 56 6.85 -19.81 -3.76
C ALA A 56 6.38 -20.04 -5.20
N VAL A 57 6.21 -21.29 -5.63
CA VAL A 57 5.69 -21.65 -6.96
C VAL A 57 4.25 -21.13 -7.14
N ARG A 58 3.39 -21.34 -6.14
CA ARG A 58 2.01 -20.81 -6.16
C ARG A 58 2.00 -19.28 -6.16
N GLY A 59 2.82 -18.66 -5.30
CA GLY A 59 2.96 -17.22 -5.24
C GLY A 59 3.44 -16.60 -6.55
N ALA A 60 4.42 -17.21 -7.21
CA ALA A 60 4.90 -16.81 -8.52
C ALA A 60 3.79 -16.82 -9.58
N SER A 61 3.01 -17.89 -9.63
CA SER A 61 1.85 -18.00 -10.54
C SER A 61 0.78 -16.95 -10.25
N MET A 62 0.49 -16.69 -8.97
CA MET A 62 -0.47 -15.65 -8.56
C MET A 62 0.04 -14.25 -8.94
N ALA A 63 1.32 -13.96 -8.73
CA ALA A 63 1.92 -12.66 -9.03
C ALA A 63 1.79 -12.32 -10.52
N GLU A 64 2.07 -13.29 -11.41
CA GLU A 64 1.91 -13.12 -12.87
C GLU A 64 0.45 -12.82 -13.27
N GLN A 65 -0.53 -13.41 -12.59
CA GLN A 65 -1.96 -13.13 -12.83
C GLN A 65 -2.38 -11.75 -12.30
N ILE A 66 -1.82 -11.33 -11.17
CA ILE A 66 -2.17 -10.07 -10.49
C ILE A 66 -1.60 -8.86 -11.22
N ARG A 67 -0.32 -8.93 -11.63
CA ARG A 67 0.42 -7.81 -12.23
C ARG A 67 -0.33 -7.08 -13.34
N PRO A 68 -0.84 -7.73 -14.40
CA PRO A 68 -1.51 -7.03 -15.50
C PRO A 68 -2.80 -6.33 -15.06
N VAL A 69 -3.50 -6.86 -14.05
CA VAL A 69 -4.72 -6.26 -13.50
C VAL A 69 -4.37 -4.94 -12.80
N LEU A 70 -3.36 -4.95 -11.94
CA LEU A 70 -2.93 -3.76 -11.21
C LEU A 70 -2.35 -2.69 -12.14
N MET A 71 -1.55 -3.09 -13.12
CA MET A 71 -1.04 -2.17 -14.15
C MET A 71 -2.19 -1.49 -14.91
N LYS A 72 -3.19 -2.25 -15.33
CA LYS A 72 -4.39 -1.71 -15.99
C LYS A 72 -5.15 -0.73 -15.09
N GLN A 73 -5.36 -1.06 -13.82
CA GLN A 73 -6.03 -0.21 -12.85
C GLN A 73 -5.30 1.12 -12.65
N MET A 74 -3.97 1.09 -12.62
CA MET A 74 -3.13 2.29 -12.45
C MET A 74 -2.78 2.99 -13.76
N GLY A 75 -3.18 2.44 -14.90
CA GLY A 75 -2.90 3.01 -16.22
C GLY A 75 -1.42 2.94 -16.61
N LEU A 76 -0.69 1.94 -16.11
CA LEU A 76 0.69 1.67 -16.51
C LEU A 76 0.73 0.78 -17.74
N THR A 77 1.59 1.14 -18.68
CA THR A 77 1.88 0.34 -19.88
C THR A 77 3.17 -0.46 -19.74
N ASP A 78 4.02 -0.07 -18.80
CA ASP A 78 5.30 -0.71 -18.53
C ASP A 78 5.57 -0.74 -17.03
N LEU A 79 6.18 -1.83 -16.56
CA LEU A 79 6.60 -2.04 -15.19
C LEU A 79 7.87 -2.91 -15.23
N PRO A 80 8.95 -2.54 -14.54
CA PRO A 80 10.16 -3.33 -14.51
C PRO A 80 9.92 -4.73 -13.94
N ARG A 81 10.89 -5.63 -14.12
CA ARG A 81 10.95 -6.89 -13.41
C ARG A 81 10.96 -6.63 -11.91
N LEU A 82 10.21 -7.38 -11.15
CA LEU A 82 10.04 -7.19 -9.70
C LEU A 82 10.58 -8.40 -8.96
N ASP A 83 11.08 -8.18 -7.75
CA ASP A 83 11.57 -9.21 -6.86
C ASP A 83 10.54 -9.50 -5.77
N ILE A 84 10.29 -10.78 -5.48
CA ILE A 84 9.46 -11.25 -4.37
C ILE A 84 10.31 -12.19 -3.52
N ALA A 85 10.49 -11.89 -2.25
CA ALA A 85 11.14 -12.79 -1.30
C ALA A 85 10.09 -13.42 -0.38
N PHE A 86 9.97 -14.75 -0.42
CA PHE A 86 9.17 -15.51 0.55
C PHE A 86 10.05 -16.04 1.66
N THR A 87 9.60 -15.86 2.90
CA THR A 87 10.26 -16.42 4.08
C THR A 87 9.23 -16.91 5.11
N ALA A 88 9.56 -17.95 5.86
CA ALA A 88 8.72 -18.51 6.92
C ALA A 88 9.38 -18.46 8.30
N GLU A 89 10.48 -17.74 8.45
CA GLU A 89 11.34 -17.87 9.64
C GLU A 89 10.92 -17.02 10.84
N ASP A 90 10.13 -15.99 10.64
CA ASP A 90 9.84 -15.02 11.72
C ASP A 90 8.49 -15.24 12.41
N GLU A 91 7.80 -16.35 12.14
CA GLU A 91 6.44 -16.66 12.68
C GLU A 91 5.46 -15.48 12.51
N VAL A 92 5.63 -14.73 11.43
CA VAL A 92 4.82 -13.56 11.10
C VAL A 92 4.10 -13.81 9.80
N LEU A 93 2.81 -13.52 9.75
CA LEU A 93 2.03 -13.49 8.52
C LEU A 93 1.86 -12.04 8.08
N ASN A 94 2.69 -11.57 7.15
CA ASN A 94 2.66 -10.19 6.68
C ASN A 94 3.32 -10.05 5.30
N GLY A 95 3.19 -8.86 4.71
CA GLY A 95 3.93 -8.42 3.54
C GLY A 95 4.56 -7.04 3.76
N PHE A 96 5.57 -6.73 2.96
CA PHE A 96 6.18 -5.41 2.96
C PHE A 96 6.83 -5.09 1.62
N ALA A 97 6.34 -4.05 0.97
CA ALA A 97 6.86 -3.56 -0.30
C ALA A 97 7.86 -2.41 -0.12
N VAL A 98 8.92 -2.44 -0.90
CA VAL A 98 10.00 -1.44 -0.88
C VAL A 98 10.06 -0.69 -2.20
N PRO A 99 10.26 0.64 -2.21
CA PRO A 99 10.37 1.44 -3.44
C PRO A 99 11.52 1.04 -4.39
N ALA A 100 12.31 0.02 -4.03
CA ALA A 100 13.38 -0.56 -4.84
C ALA A 100 12.91 -1.75 -5.71
N ASN A 101 11.61 -1.84 -6.00
CA ASN A 101 10.98 -2.88 -6.83
C ASN A 101 11.00 -4.29 -6.25
N TYR A 102 11.07 -4.43 -4.94
CA TYR A 102 10.93 -5.74 -4.30
C TYR A 102 9.92 -5.71 -3.15
N THR A 103 9.40 -6.90 -2.84
CA THR A 103 8.55 -7.14 -1.67
C THR A 103 8.99 -8.39 -0.93
N ILE A 104 8.79 -8.38 0.39
CA ILE A 104 8.99 -9.54 1.25
C ILE A 104 7.62 -10.01 1.71
N ILE A 105 7.39 -11.31 1.64
CA ILE A 105 6.17 -11.96 2.13
C ILE A 105 6.56 -12.99 3.19
N TRP A 106 6.15 -12.75 4.41
CA TRP A 106 6.29 -13.71 5.51
C TRP A 106 5.11 -14.68 5.48
N VAL A 107 5.40 -15.95 5.31
CA VAL A 107 4.41 -17.03 5.22
C VAL A 107 4.57 -18.00 6.37
N ASP A 108 3.50 -18.73 6.70
CA ASP A 108 3.57 -19.87 7.61
C ASP A 108 3.94 -21.12 6.82
N GLN A 109 4.90 -21.93 7.34
CA GLN A 109 5.28 -23.21 6.76
C GLN A 109 4.11 -24.20 6.70
N ASN A 110 3.19 -24.11 7.65
CA ASN A 110 2.00 -24.97 7.73
C ASN A 110 0.89 -24.58 6.76
N ASP A 111 1.20 -23.73 5.79
CA ASP A 111 0.28 -23.26 4.78
C ASP A 111 -0.83 -22.32 5.33
N ALA A 112 -0.57 -21.02 5.29
CA ALA A 112 -1.54 -19.98 5.62
C ALA A 112 -2.88 -20.12 4.86
N ALA A 113 -2.94 -20.91 3.79
CA ALA A 113 -4.16 -21.27 3.11
C ALA A 113 -5.14 -22.02 4.01
N LEU A 114 -4.66 -22.82 4.94
CA LEU A 114 -5.51 -23.52 5.92
C LEU A 114 -6.28 -22.54 6.82
N TRP A 115 -5.71 -21.39 7.10
CA TRP A 115 -6.35 -20.34 7.89
C TRP A 115 -7.54 -19.71 7.19
N ASN A 116 -7.50 -19.65 5.86
CA ASN A 116 -8.48 -18.94 5.03
C ASN A 116 -9.22 -19.88 4.05
N GLY A 117 -8.91 -21.15 4.06
CA GLY A 117 -9.64 -22.21 3.35
C GLY A 117 -9.38 -22.31 1.84
N ASP A 118 -8.68 -21.39 1.17
CA ASP A 118 -8.48 -21.45 -0.29
C ASP A 118 -7.41 -20.48 -0.84
N GLU A 119 -6.27 -20.35 -0.20
CA GLU A 119 -5.18 -19.46 -0.63
C GLU A 119 -5.56 -17.95 -0.68
N LYS A 120 -6.70 -17.56 -0.14
CA LYS A 120 -7.15 -16.16 -0.18
C LYS A 120 -6.15 -15.23 0.48
N TRP A 121 -5.57 -15.68 1.60
CA TRP A 121 -4.61 -14.84 2.31
C TRP A 121 -3.38 -14.55 1.45
N LEU A 122 -2.75 -15.58 0.86
CA LEU A 122 -1.55 -15.42 0.04
C LEU A 122 -1.82 -14.52 -1.17
N ARG A 123 -2.94 -14.76 -1.87
CA ARG A 123 -3.35 -13.92 -3.00
C ARG A 123 -3.65 -12.49 -2.57
N THR A 124 -4.28 -12.30 -1.42
CA THR A 124 -4.63 -10.98 -0.89
C THR A 124 -3.40 -10.18 -0.52
N VAL A 125 -2.45 -10.76 0.23
CA VAL A 125 -1.22 -10.06 0.61
C VAL A 125 -0.34 -9.77 -0.60
N LEU A 126 -0.19 -10.73 -1.52
CA LEU A 126 0.52 -10.49 -2.78
C LEU A 126 -0.09 -9.35 -3.58
N ALA A 127 -1.41 -9.32 -3.74
CA ALA A 127 -2.07 -8.24 -4.46
C ALA A 127 -1.88 -6.88 -3.77
N HIS A 128 -1.91 -6.85 -2.44
CA HIS A 128 -1.66 -5.65 -1.64
C HIS A 128 -0.23 -5.13 -1.85
N GLU A 129 0.77 -5.97 -1.66
CA GLU A 129 2.18 -5.57 -1.78
C GLU A 129 2.56 -5.23 -3.23
N LEU A 130 2.07 -5.99 -4.20
CA LEU A 130 2.28 -5.67 -5.62
C LEU A 130 1.60 -4.34 -6.00
N GLN A 131 0.47 -3.99 -5.39
CA GLN A 131 -0.14 -2.67 -5.58
C GLN A 131 0.77 -1.53 -5.10
N HIS A 132 1.48 -1.72 -3.98
CA HIS A 132 2.50 -0.76 -3.55
C HIS A 132 3.62 -0.62 -4.59
N LEU A 133 4.15 -1.72 -5.13
CA LEU A 133 5.19 -1.67 -6.16
C LEU A 133 4.70 -0.96 -7.43
N VAL A 134 3.47 -1.23 -7.86
CA VAL A 134 2.83 -0.54 -8.99
C VAL A 134 2.65 0.95 -8.68
N PHE A 135 2.20 1.30 -7.48
CA PHE A 135 2.07 2.69 -7.03
C PHE A 135 3.42 3.40 -7.03
N PHE A 136 4.48 2.79 -6.51
CA PHE A 136 5.83 3.36 -6.48
C PHE A 136 6.35 3.64 -7.89
N ASN A 137 6.05 2.79 -8.85
CA ASN A 137 6.39 3.00 -10.26
C ASN A 137 5.48 4.01 -10.96
N THR A 138 4.26 4.22 -10.45
CA THR A 138 3.33 5.24 -10.98
C THR A 138 3.75 6.64 -10.56
N VAL A 139 4.17 6.83 -9.31
CA VAL A 139 4.46 8.14 -8.74
C VAL A 139 5.79 8.68 -9.25
N LYS A 140 5.76 9.81 -9.97
CA LYS A 140 6.97 10.48 -10.47
C LYS A 140 7.41 11.59 -9.50
N GLY A 141 8.71 11.69 -9.32
CA GLY A 141 9.39 12.74 -8.56
C GLY A 141 10.31 13.60 -9.45
N PRO A 142 11.09 14.49 -8.85
CA PRO A 142 12.07 15.29 -9.57
C PRO A 142 13.11 14.41 -10.28
N LYS A 143 13.43 14.73 -11.53
CA LYS A 143 14.35 13.92 -12.35
C LYS A 143 15.77 13.77 -11.78
N TRP A 144 16.19 14.71 -10.91
CA TRP A 144 17.50 14.67 -10.27
C TRP A 144 17.55 13.72 -9.05
N LEU A 145 16.38 13.21 -8.61
CA LEU A 145 16.26 12.31 -7.48
C LEU A 145 16.11 10.86 -7.98
N PRO A 146 16.79 9.88 -7.38
CA PRO A 146 16.57 8.48 -7.69
C PRO A 146 15.08 8.08 -7.61
N SER A 147 14.62 7.23 -8.51
CA SER A 147 13.20 6.81 -8.58
C SER A 147 12.72 6.18 -7.27
N THR A 148 13.58 5.43 -6.59
CA THR A 148 13.34 4.85 -5.27
C THR A 148 12.99 5.89 -4.19
N MET A 149 13.40 7.14 -4.38
CA MET A 149 13.14 8.24 -3.45
C MET A 149 11.95 9.12 -3.88
N HIS A 150 11.35 8.88 -5.05
CA HIS A 150 10.25 9.71 -5.54
C HIS A 150 9.04 9.73 -4.59
N ASN A 151 8.78 8.61 -3.92
CA ASN A 151 7.66 8.50 -2.99
C ASN A 151 7.84 9.34 -1.74
N LEU A 152 9.08 9.50 -1.26
CA LEU A 152 9.42 10.30 -0.09
C LEU A 152 9.09 11.79 -0.26
N VAL A 153 9.23 12.27 -1.50
CA VAL A 153 8.99 13.68 -1.85
C VAL A 153 7.69 13.85 -2.66
N SER A 154 6.89 12.80 -2.72
CA SER A 154 5.71 12.76 -3.60
C SER A 154 4.62 13.75 -3.21
N GLY A 155 4.51 14.11 -1.93
CA GLY A 155 3.39 14.86 -1.38
C GLY A 155 2.04 14.14 -1.47
N VAL A 156 2.05 12.84 -1.81
CA VAL A 156 0.84 11.99 -1.78
C VAL A 156 0.58 11.60 -0.33
N PRO A 157 -0.64 11.79 0.19
CA PRO A 157 -0.96 11.44 1.57
C PRO A 157 -0.84 9.92 1.83
N ALA A 158 -0.40 9.54 3.03
CA ALA A 158 -0.23 8.13 3.42
C ALA A 158 -1.50 7.29 3.23
N TRP A 159 -2.69 7.88 3.51
CA TRP A 159 -3.96 7.20 3.29
C TRP A 159 -4.22 6.82 1.82
N VAL A 160 -3.59 7.50 0.85
CA VAL A 160 -3.68 7.11 -0.57
C VAL A 160 -2.84 5.90 -0.86
N VAL A 161 -1.65 5.80 -0.27
CA VAL A 161 -0.72 4.69 -0.48
C VAL A 161 -1.37 3.38 -0.01
N GLU A 162 -1.73 3.33 1.27
CA GLU A 162 -2.38 2.16 1.86
C GLU A 162 -3.81 1.96 1.32
N GLY A 163 -4.54 3.07 1.17
CA GLY A 163 -5.91 3.02 0.70
C GLY A 163 -6.08 2.46 -0.71
N LEU A 164 -5.11 2.66 -1.60
CA LEU A 164 -5.13 2.04 -2.93
C LEU A 164 -4.86 0.54 -2.85
N ALA A 165 -3.87 0.13 -2.07
CA ALA A 165 -3.55 -1.28 -1.86
C ALA A 165 -4.76 -2.02 -1.28
N GLU A 166 -5.38 -1.46 -0.24
CA GLU A 166 -6.58 -2.01 0.38
C GLU A 166 -7.80 -2.01 -0.56
N TYR A 167 -8.04 -0.90 -1.24
CA TYR A 167 -9.22 -0.76 -2.10
C TYR A 167 -9.18 -1.69 -3.31
N TYR A 168 -8.07 -1.75 -4.03
CA TYR A 168 -7.96 -2.61 -5.21
C TYR A 168 -7.90 -4.10 -4.88
N THR A 169 -7.46 -4.45 -3.68
CA THR A 169 -7.40 -5.82 -3.21
C THR A 169 -8.72 -6.29 -2.62
N GLU A 170 -9.37 -5.45 -1.81
CA GLU A 170 -10.46 -5.89 -0.94
C GLU A 170 -11.75 -5.07 -1.03
N LYS A 171 -11.97 -4.29 -2.09
CA LYS A 171 -13.22 -3.54 -2.27
C LYS A 171 -14.49 -4.40 -2.25
N TRP A 172 -14.37 -5.70 -2.46
CA TRP A 172 -15.46 -6.67 -2.34
C TRP A 172 -15.91 -6.90 -0.89
N ARG A 173 -15.14 -6.44 0.10
CA ARG A 173 -15.49 -6.45 1.53
C ARG A 173 -15.63 -5.04 2.08
N PRO A 174 -16.63 -4.24 1.66
CA PRO A 174 -16.70 -2.82 1.99
C PRO A 174 -16.82 -2.54 3.50
N PHE A 175 -17.24 -3.53 4.28
CA PHE A 175 -17.45 -3.41 5.73
C PHE A 175 -16.34 -4.04 6.58
N ARG A 176 -15.18 -4.39 5.99
CA ARG A 176 -14.11 -5.09 6.71
C ARG A 176 -13.59 -4.31 7.94
N TYR A 177 -13.66 -3.00 7.91
CA TYR A 177 -13.20 -2.11 8.99
C TYR A 177 -14.35 -1.52 9.84
N ASP A 178 -15.56 -2.01 9.72
CA ASP A 178 -16.75 -1.46 10.40
C ASP A 178 -16.58 -1.32 11.90
N ILE A 179 -16.02 -2.34 12.56
CA ILE A 179 -15.84 -2.33 14.03
C ILE A 179 -14.90 -1.17 14.41
N SER A 180 -13.79 -1.02 13.71
CA SER A 180 -12.83 0.06 13.97
C SER A 180 -13.45 1.45 13.72
N HIS A 181 -14.09 1.63 12.55
CA HIS A 181 -14.71 2.89 12.19
C HIS A 181 -15.85 3.27 13.12
N LYS A 182 -16.68 2.32 13.49
CA LYS A 182 -17.76 2.53 14.47
C LYS A 182 -17.22 2.97 15.83
N GLY A 183 -16.12 2.35 16.28
CA GLY A 183 -15.42 2.77 17.50
C GLY A 183 -14.94 4.23 17.41
N HIS A 184 -14.33 4.61 16.28
CA HIS A 184 -13.87 5.98 16.06
C HIS A 184 -15.03 6.99 15.97
N VAL A 185 -16.15 6.62 15.37
CA VAL A 185 -17.36 7.49 15.31
C VAL A 185 -17.93 7.70 16.71
N ILE A 186 -18.13 6.63 17.49
CA ILE A 186 -18.69 6.72 18.86
C ILE A 186 -17.81 7.58 19.75
N ASN A 187 -16.50 7.46 19.63
CA ASN A 187 -15.52 8.23 20.42
C ASN A 187 -15.18 9.60 19.82
N ASN A 188 -15.82 10.01 18.72
CA ASN A 188 -15.55 11.26 18.02
C ASN A 188 -14.07 11.42 17.60
N THR A 189 -13.41 10.33 17.21
CA THR A 189 -11.99 10.27 16.82
C THR A 189 -11.78 9.96 15.34
N VAL A 190 -12.80 10.00 14.50
CA VAL A 190 -12.73 9.72 13.05
C VAL A 190 -11.66 10.57 12.34
N HIS A 191 -11.43 11.80 12.80
CA HIS A 191 -10.41 12.70 12.23
C HIS A 191 -8.96 12.33 12.62
N LYS A 192 -8.79 11.30 13.48
CA LYS A 192 -7.51 10.85 14.03
C LYS A 192 -7.36 9.33 13.93
N ILE A 193 -7.91 8.69 12.88
CA ILE A 193 -7.69 7.26 12.67
C ILE A 193 -6.19 7.05 12.47
N PRO A 194 -5.51 6.34 13.37
CA PRO A 194 -4.05 6.23 13.34
C PRO A 194 -3.56 5.25 12.29
N ASP A 195 -4.36 4.24 12.00
CA ASP A 195 -4.03 3.17 11.06
C ASP A 195 -4.33 3.63 9.62
N PRO A 196 -3.30 3.79 8.78
CA PRO A 196 -3.48 4.25 7.41
C PRO A 196 -4.21 3.25 6.52
N HIS A 197 -4.26 1.95 6.85
CA HIS A 197 -5.05 0.95 6.13
C HIS A 197 -6.53 1.22 6.32
N ASN A 198 -6.98 1.36 7.59
CA ASN A 198 -8.37 1.68 7.92
C ASN A 198 -8.81 3.02 7.33
N ASP A 199 -8.02 4.07 7.56
CA ASP A 199 -8.29 5.43 7.07
C ASP A 199 -8.29 5.44 5.53
N GLY A 200 -7.30 4.81 4.93
CA GLY A 200 -7.11 4.78 3.50
C GLY A 200 -8.18 3.99 2.75
N PHE A 201 -8.56 2.81 3.24
CA PHE A 201 -9.60 2.01 2.62
C PHE A 201 -10.93 2.76 2.54
N SER A 202 -11.40 3.30 3.67
CA SER A 202 -12.69 4.00 3.71
C SER A 202 -12.70 5.30 2.89
N LYS A 203 -11.59 6.03 2.86
CA LYS A 203 -11.46 7.22 2.02
C LYS A 203 -11.38 6.88 0.54
N SER A 204 -10.70 5.80 0.17
CA SER A 204 -10.62 5.33 -1.22
C SER A 204 -11.99 4.83 -1.72
N LEU A 205 -12.71 4.09 -0.88
CA LEU A 205 -14.09 3.68 -1.17
C LEU A 205 -15.00 4.89 -1.35
N TYR A 206 -14.97 5.85 -0.43
CA TYR A 206 -15.75 7.09 -0.52
C TYR A 206 -15.39 7.93 -1.76
N LEU A 207 -14.10 7.99 -2.11
CA LEU A 207 -13.63 8.70 -3.31
C LEU A 207 -14.20 8.04 -4.58
N ALA A 208 -14.13 6.72 -4.65
CA ALA A 208 -14.62 5.95 -5.77
C ALA A 208 -16.12 6.04 -5.93
N ASP A 209 -16.87 5.93 -4.85
CA ASP A 209 -18.34 6.05 -4.85
C ASP A 209 -18.79 7.43 -5.32
N ARG A 210 -18.09 8.47 -4.91
CA ARG A 210 -18.51 9.85 -5.19
C ARG A 210 -18.04 10.37 -6.55
N PHE A 211 -16.86 9.95 -7.00
CA PHE A 211 -16.18 10.52 -8.17
C PHE A 211 -15.81 9.47 -9.23
N GLY A 212 -16.01 8.19 -8.95
CA GLY A 212 -15.71 7.06 -9.82
C GLY A 212 -14.33 6.42 -9.55
N ASP A 213 -14.25 5.12 -9.81
CA ASP A 213 -13.08 4.25 -9.55
C ASP A 213 -11.76 4.79 -10.11
N SER A 214 -11.79 5.37 -11.31
CA SER A 214 -10.58 5.87 -11.97
C SER A 214 -10.08 7.23 -11.47
N THR A 215 -10.78 7.84 -10.51
CA THR A 215 -10.47 9.22 -10.09
C THR A 215 -9.09 9.34 -9.47
N ILE A 216 -8.70 8.41 -8.61
CA ILE A 216 -7.38 8.47 -7.97
C ILE A 216 -6.26 8.31 -8.99
N THR A 217 -6.41 7.42 -9.97
CA THR A 217 -5.44 7.25 -11.06
C THR A 217 -5.32 8.53 -11.92
N LYS A 218 -6.44 9.20 -12.20
CA LYS A 218 -6.43 10.50 -12.89
C LYS A 218 -5.71 11.58 -12.08
N ILE A 219 -5.92 11.61 -10.76
CA ILE A 219 -5.25 12.55 -9.86
C ILE A 219 -3.74 12.33 -9.90
N LEU A 220 -3.27 11.09 -9.77
CA LEU A 220 -1.84 10.75 -9.78
C LEU A 220 -1.20 11.05 -11.13
N ASN A 221 -1.84 10.68 -12.23
CA ASN A 221 -1.35 10.94 -13.58
C ASN A 221 -1.28 12.43 -13.91
N TYR A 222 -2.26 13.22 -13.48
CA TYR A 222 -2.23 14.68 -13.65
C TYR A 222 -1.12 15.32 -12.81
N ARG A 223 -0.98 14.89 -11.55
CA ARG A 223 0.11 15.32 -10.67
C ARG A 223 1.47 15.10 -11.32
N ASN A 224 1.69 13.94 -11.91
CA ASN A 224 2.95 13.59 -12.57
C ASN A 224 3.30 14.50 -13.76
N LYS A 225 2.28 15.06 -14.44
CA LYS A 225 2.46 15.95 -15.61
C LYS A 225 2.57 17.42 -15.21
N ALA A 226 1.71 17.87 -14.31
CA ALA A 226 1.45 19.31 -14.10
C ALA A 226 2.06 19.89 -12.82
N GLY A 227 2.57 19.06 -11.90
CA GLY A 227 3.10 19.64 -10.66
C GLY A 227 3.47 18.58 -9.64
N LEU A 228 4.64 18.05 -9.79
CA LEU A 228 5.21 16.90 -9.06
C LEU A 228 4.98 16.84 -7.53
N LEU A 229 4.67 17.96 -6.87
CA LEU A 229 4.54 18.00 -5.41
C LEU A 229 3.16 18.48 -4.93
N PHE A 230 2.24 18.74 -5.84
CA PHE A 230 0.96 19.37 -5.51
C PHE A 230 -0.22 18.40 -5.65
N PHE A 231 -0.22 17.34 -4.85
CA PHE A 231 -1.33 16.38 -4.80
C PHE A 231 -2.68 17.08 -4.60
N GLY A 232 -2.77 18.04 -3.67
CA GLY A 232 -4.00 18.78 -3.40
C GLY A 232 -4.55 19.57 -4.60
N ASN A 233 -3.70 20.08 -5.48
CA ASN A 233 -4.13 20.76 -6.70
C ASN A 233 -4.68 19.76 -7.73
N SER A 234 -3.99 18.63 -7.90
CA SER A 234 -4.44 17.54 -8.77
C SER A 234 -5.77 16.96 -8.26
N PHE A 235 -5.89 16.79 -6.96
CA PHE A 235 -7.12 16.35 -6.30
C PHE A 235 -8.28 17.31 -6.63
N LYS A 236 -8.09 18.61 -6.38
CA LYS A 236 -9.12 19.61 -6.68
C LYS A 236 -9.49 19.66 -8.17
N LYS A 237 -8.51 19.47 -9.07
CA LYS A 237 -8.74 19.47 -10.53
C LYS A 237 -9.72 18.37 -10.94
N HIS A 238 -9.61 17.18 -10.33
CA HIS A 238 -10.39 16.02 -10.73
C HIS A 238 -11.66 15.79 -9.92
N THR A 239 -11.75 16.36 -8.71
CA THR A 239 -12.92 16.21 -7.83
C THR A 239 -13.76 17.49 -7.72
N GLY A 240 -13.23 18.65 -8.14
CA GLY A 240 -13.87 19.95 -7.96
C GLY A 240 -13.76 20.52 -6.55
N ILE A 241 -13.34 19.75 -5.54
CA ILE A 241 -13.26 20.17 -4.14
C ILE A 241 -11.83 20.10 -3.59
N LYS A 242 -11.54 20.88 -2.54
CA LYS A 242 -10.25 20.79 -1.85
C LYS A 242 -10.15 19.50 -1.03
N LEU A 243 -8.93 18.96 -0.86
CA LEU A 243 -8.69 17.78 -0.03
C LEU A 243 -9.21 17.94 1.40
N LYS A 244 -9.09 19.14 2.00
CA LYS A 244 -9.65 19.43 3.32
C LYS A 244 -11.17 19.27 3.33
N GLN A 245 -11.87 19.75 2.30
CA GLN A 245 -13.32 19.60 2.17
C GLN A 245 -13.71 18.11 1.99
N PHE A 246 -12.97 17.37 1.18
CA PHE A 246 -13.18 15.94 1.02
C PHE A 246 -13.07 15.18 2.35
N ASN A 247 -12.04 15.43 3.15
CA ASN A 247 -11.85 14.79 4.46
C ASN A 247 -13.03 15.11 5.40
N GLU A 248 -13.54 16.34 5.37
CA GLU A 248 -14.68 16.73 6.21
C GLU A 248 -15.99 16.09 5.74
N ASP A 249 -16.22 16.03 4.42
CA ASP A 249 -17.39 15.36 3.83
C ASP A 249 -17.37 13.86 4.14
N TRP A 250 -16.21 13.20 3.98
CA TRP A 250 -16.02 11.80 4.36
C TRP A 250 -16.32 11.59 5.85
N ARG A 251 -15.78 12.42 6.74
CA ARG A 251 -16.04 12.34 8.18
C ARG A 251 -17.54 12.45 8.50
N ARG A 252 -18.23 13.38 7.86
CA ARG A 252 -19.69 13.54 8.01
C ARG A 252 -20.43 12.30 7.55
N GLN A 253 -20.05 11.74 6.42
CA GLN A 253 -20.68 10.51 5.92
C GLN A 253 -20.47 9.34 6.88
N MET A 254 -19.26 9.15 7.42
CA MET A 254 -18.98 8.12 8.42
C MET A 254 -19.87 8.28 9.65
N ASN A 255 -19.97 9.50 10.17
CA ASN A 255 -20.85 9.79 11.31
C ASN A 255 -22.33 9.48 10.98
N THR A 256 -22.82 9.96 9.85
CA THR A 256 -24.22 9.73 9.43
C THR A 256 -24.50 8.24 9.28
N PHE A 257 -23.60 7.48 8.67
CA PHE A 257 -23.77 6.05 8.46
C PHE A 257 -23.84 5.28 9.78
N TYR A 258 -22.85 5.44 10.66
CA TYR A 258 -22.78 4.64 11.89
C TYR A 258 -23.76 5.09 12.98
N PHE A 259 -24.06 6.39 13.11
CA PHE A 259 -25.13 6.84 13.99
C PHE A 259 -26.50 6.47 13.47
N GLY A 260 -26.71 6.49 12.15
CA GLY A 260 -27.95 6.01 11.53
C GLY A 260 -28.22 4.53 11.79
N GLN A 261 -27.16 3.69 11.73
CA GLN A 261 -27.29 2.27 12.09
C GLN A 261 -27.64 2.06 13.57
N ARG A 262 -27.10 2.90 14.46
CA ARG A 262 -27.42 2.84 15.88
C ARG A 262 -28.89 3.21 16.14
N ALA A 263 -29.35 4.29 15.54
CA ALA A 263 -30.76 4.75 15.70
C ALA A 263 -31.81 3.75 15.18
N GLN A 264 -31.43 2.87 14.24
CA GLN A 264 -32.33 1.82 13.75
C GLN A 264 -32.44 0.60 14.70
N LYS A 265 -31.56 0.49 15.69
CA LYS A 265 -31.52 -0.62 16.64
C LYS A 265 -32.11 -0.27 18.01
N GLU A 266 -32.33 0.99 18.26
CA GLU A 266 -33.04 1.54 19.45
C GLU A 266 -34.54 1.75 19.11
#